data_71a2db0a800709e6c0c2eac76885a744
#
_entry.id   71a2db0a800709e6c0c2eac76885a744
#
_cell.length_a   1.000
_cell.length_b   1.000
_cell.length_c   1.000
_cell.angle_alpha   90.00
_cell.angle_beta   90.00
_cell.angle_gamma   90.00
#
_symmetry.space_group_name_H-M   'P 1'
#
loop_
_entity.id
_entity.type
_entity.pdbx_description
1 polymer ?
#
loop_
_entity_poly.entity_id
_entity_poly.type
_entity_poly.pdbx_seq_one_letter_code
_entity_poly.pdbx_strand_id
1 'polypeptide(L)'
;MMTPKGASPVPLRVAVGDHITGNSTASGILAALLRAQKTGKGTLVESSLVRSGAYVVGSDFSTYMRYGRIARSRPRDEAVVPTSNFFQTSDGHWLFMNSRPGEPDWPE
;
A
#
# COMPACT_ATOMS: atom_id res chain seq x y z
N MET A 1 4.43 7.24 -6.78
CA MET A 1 4.22 8.55 -6.14
C MET A 1 2.74 8.83 -6.04
N MET A 2 2.28 9.29 -4.90
CA MET A 2 0.86 9.53 -4.60
C MET A 2 0.35 10.89 -5.12
N THR A 3 1.24 11.68 -5.70
CA THR A 3 0.92 13.03 -6.21
C THR A 3 0.70 12.98 -7.72
N PRO A 4 -0.41 13.52 -8.25
CA PRO A 4 -0.63 13.67 -9.69
C PRO A 4 0.47 14.50 -10.36
N LYS A 5 0.68 14.28 -11.66
CA LYS A 5 1.66 15.04 -12.42
C LYS A 5 1.31 16.54 -12.40
N GLY A 6 2.28 17.38 -12.04
CA GLY A 6 2.11 18.83 -11.96
C GLY A 6 1.56 19.37 -10.63
N ALA A 7 1.10 18.50 -9.73
CA ALA A 7 0.71 18.91 -8.39
C ALA A 7 1.92 18.96 -7.44
N SER A 8 1.85 19.82 -6.43
CA SER A 8 2.86 19.87 -5.37
C SER A 8 2.84 18.59 -4.53
N PRO A 9 4.00 18.08 -4.12
CA PRO A 9 4.06 16.94 -3.22
C PRO A 9 3.35 17.23 -1.90
N VAL A 10 2.54 16.28 -1.45
CA VAL A 10 1.87 16.35 -0.14
C VAL A 10 2.52 15.32 0.77
N PRO A 11 3.02 15.71 1.96
CA PRO A 11 3.57 14.76 2.90
C PRO A 11 2.47 13.88 3.47
N LEU A 12 2.77 12.59 3.64
CA LEU A 12 1.91 11.70 4.41
C LEU A 12 1.96 12.13 5.88
N ARG A 13 0.80 12.40 6.46
CA ARG A 13 0.68 12.83 7.86
C ARG A 13 0.99 11.72 8.85
N VAL A 14 0.86 10.46 8.43
CA VAL A 14 1.08 9.29 9.27
C VAL A 14 2.45 8.67 8.96
N ALA A 15 3.13 8.18 10.00
CA ALA A 15 4.42 7.51 9.91
C ALA A 15 4.26 6.06 9.39
N VAL A 16 3.78 5.92 8.14
CA VAL A 16 3.46 4.60 7.54
C VAL A 16 4.68 3.67 7.55
N GLY A 17 5.86 4.20 7.22
CA GLY A 17 7.10 3.43 7.22
C GLY A 17 7.45 2.88 8.60
N ASP A 18 7.33 3.71 9.64
CA ASP A 18 7.61 3.31 11.02
C ASP A 18 6.62 2.25 11.51
N HIS A 19 5.32 2.45 11.28
CA HIS A 19 4.29 1.50 11.68
C HIS A 19 4.47 0.13 11.02
N ILE A 20 4.74 0.10 9.72
CA ILE A 20 4.96 -1.16 8.99
C ILE A 20 6.27 -1.82 9.44
N THR A 21 7.32 -1.03 9.67
CA THR A 21 8.59 -1.55 10.19
C THR A 21 8.42 -2.13 11.58
N GLY A 22 7.69 -1.45 12.46
CA GLY A 22 7.37 -1.95 13.80
C GLY A 22 6.62 -3.28 13.76
N ASN A 23 5.57 -3.37 12.93
CA ASN A 23 4.80 -4.60 12.76
C ASN A 23 5.64 -5.76 12.19
N SER A 24 6.47 -5.48 11.18
CA SER A 24 7.38 -6.46 10.60
C SER A 24 8.43 -6.94 11.61
N THR A 25 8.95 -6.04 12.44
CA THR A 25 9.91 -6.36 13.51
C THR A 25 9.26 -7.25 14.56
N ALA A 26 8.06 -6.91 15.01
CA ALA A 26 7.31 -7.73 15.96
C ALA A 26 7.07 -9.15 15.43
N SER A 27 6.68 -9.28 14.18
CA SER A 27 6.50 -10.57 13.51
C SER A 27 7.81 -11.39 13.47
N GLY A 28 8.91 -10.74 13.15
CA GLY A 28 10.25 -11.37 13.17
C GLY A 28 10.66 -11.84 14.58
N ILE A 29 10.39 -11.04 15.61
CA ILE A 29 10.66 -11.39 17.02
C ILE A 29 9.83 -12.61 17.44
N LEU A 30 8.54 -12.64 17.10
CA LEU A 30 7.68 -13.79 17.42
C LEU A 30 8.17 -15.07 16.73
N ALA A 31 8.57 -14.99 15.46
CA ALA A 31 9.14 -16.13 14.75
C ALA A 31 10.47 -16.62 15.39
N ALA A 32 11.31 -15.67 15.80
CA ALA A 32 12.58 -15.98 16.48
C ALA A 32 12.37 -16.63 17.85
N LEU A 33 11.39 -16.14 18.62
CA LEU A 33 11.02 -16.72 19.92
C LEU A 33 10.49 -18.14 19.76
N LEU A 34 9.58 -18.37 18.80
CA LEU A 34 9.06 -19.70 18.51
C LEU A 34 10.17 -20.68 18.11
N ARG A 35 11.12 -20.22 17.29
CA ARG A 35 12.33 -21.00 16.95
C ARG A 35 13.18 -21.30 18.19
N ALA A 36 13.42 -20.29 19.03
CA ALA A 36 14.21 -20.45 20.26
C ALA A 36 13.57 -21.46 21.23
N GLN A 37 12.26 -21.42 21.39
CA GLN A 37 11.53 -22.40 22.20
C GLN A 37 11.68 -23.83 21.68
N LYS A 38 11.68 -24.02 20.34
CA LYS A 38 11.82 -25.35 19.74
C LYS A 38 13.24 -25.87 19.72
N THR A 39 14.23 -25.00 19.58
CA THR A 39 15.61 -25.40 19.32
C THR A 39 16.59 -25.09 20.46
N GLY A 40 16.17 -24.32 21.45
CA GLY A 40 17.03 -23.78 22.50
C GLY A 40 18.02 -22.71 22.01
N LYS A 41 17.93 -22.28 20.75
CA LYS A 41 18.90 -21.34 20.13
C LYS A 41 18.21 -20.04 19.73
N GLY A 42 18.70 -18.93 20.26
CA GLY A 42 18.32 -17.59 19.84
C GLY A 42 18.80 -17.25 18.43
N THR A 43 18.31 -16.16 17.89
CA THR A 43 18.75 -15.59 16.61
C THR A 43 18.62 -14.07 16.61
N LEU A 44 19.44 -13.41 15.84
CA LEU A 44 19.30 -11.97 15.58
C LEU A 44 18.11 -11.71 14.66
N VAL A 45 17.33 -10.68 14.98
CA VAL A 45 16.26 -10.17 14.13
C VAL A 45 16.63 -8.76 13.68
N GLU A 46 16.76 -8.57 12.39
CA GLU A 46 17.07 -7.28 11.79
C GLU A 46 15.93 -6.80 10.93
N SER A 47 15.59 -5.53 11.08
CA SER A 47 14.63 -4.84 10.22
C SER A 47 15.19 -3.48 9.77
N SER A 48 14.57 -2.89 8.75
CA SER A 48 14.94 -1.53 8.34
C SER A 48 13.75 -0.81 7.70
N LEU A 49 13.71 0.51 7.88
CA LEU A 49 12.71 1.39 7.24
C LEU A 49 12.74 1.27 5.70
N VAL A 50 13.93 1.16 5.11
CA VAL A 50 14.08 1.02 3.65
C VAL A 50 13.45 -0.29 3.15
N ARG A 51 13.68 -1.40 3.84
CA ARG A 51 13.09 -2.70 3.48
C ARG A 51 11.57 -2.67 3.59
N SER A 52 11.06 -2.08 4.65
CA SER A 52 9.62 -1.92 4.87
C SER A 52 9.01 -0.97 3.84
N GLY A 53 9.67 0.13 3.50
CA GLY A 53 9.25 1.04 2.45
C GLY A 53 9.20 0.37 1.07
N ALA A 54 10.20 -0.45 0.74
CA ALA A 54 10.19 -1.25 -0.48
C ALA A 54 9.01 -2.23 -0.54
N TYR A 55 8.66 -2.84 0.59
CA TYR A 55 7.48 -3.71 0.70
C TYR A 55 6.17 -2.93 0.44
N VAL A 56 6.03 -1.73 1.00
CA VAL A 56 4.83 -0.88 0.80
C VAL A 56 4.59 -0.58 -0.67
N VAL A 57 5.64 -0.31 -1.44
CA VAL A 57 5.56 -0.04 -2.88
C VAL A 57 5.86 -1.28 -3.74
N GLY A 58 5.74 -2.47 -3.17
CA GLY A 58 6.11 -3.73 -3.81
C GLY A 58 5.34 -4.03 -5.10
N SER A 59 4.07 -3.64 -5.19
CA SER A 59 3.27 -3.76 -6.42
C SER A 59 3.82 -2.89 -7.55
N ASP A 60 4.25 -1.66 -7.23
CA ASP A 60 4.87 -0.76 -8.20
C ASP A 60 6.23 -1.28 -8.66
N PHE A 61 7.05 -1.80 -7.73
CA PHE A 61 8.30 -2.48 -8.07
C PHE A 61 8.07 -3.66 -9.01
N SER A 62 7.13 -4.54 -8.67
CA SER A 62 6.81 -5.71 -9.50
C SER A 62 6.33 -5.31 -10.89
N THR A 63 5.50 -4.27 -10.96
CA THR A 63 5.01 -3.72 -12.24
C THR A 63 6.13 -3.10 -13.04
N TYR A 64 7.01 -2.31 -12.39
CA TYR A 64 8.14 -1.69 -13.07
C TYR A 64 9.14 -2.73 -13.60
N MET A 65 9.47 -3.74 -12.78
CA MET A 65 10.39 -4.81 -13.20
C MET A 65 9.84 -5.61 -14.39
N ARG A 66 8.53 -5.77 -14.47
CA ARG A 66 7.90 -6.53 -15.56
C ARG A 66 7.69 -5.72 -16.83
N TYR A 67 7.34 -4.44 -16.70
CA TYR A 67 6.88 -3.63 -17.84
C TYR A 67 7.74 -2.39 -18.11
N GLY A 68 8.76 -2.10 -17.29
CA GLY A 68 9.61 -0.91 -17.37
C GLY A 68 8.88 0.40 -17.04
N ARG A 69 7.66 0.34 -16.54
CA ARG A 69 6.84 1.49 -16.19
C ARG A 69 5.91 1.18 -15.02
N ILE A 70 5.52 2.21 -14.28
CA ILE A 70 4.49 2.14 -13.24
C ILE A 70 3.29 3.00 -13.63
N ALA A 71 2.13 2.67 -13.08
CA ALA A 71 0.94 3.50 -13.21
C ALA A 71 1.20 4.88 -12.59
N ARG A 72 0.70 5.93 -13.23
CA ARG A 72 0.76 7.29 -12.68
C ARG A 72 -0.44 7.53 -11.79
N SER A 73 -0.24 8.24 -10.69
CA SER A 73 -1.36 8.87 -9.99
C SER A 73 -2.04 9.86 -10.95
N ARG A 74 -3.35 9.73 -11.07
CA ARG A 74 -4.16 10.56 -11.98
C ARG A 74 -5.13 11.39 -11.16
N PRO A 75 -5.52 12.57 -11.66
CA PRO A 75 -6.68 13.26 -11.13
C PRO A 75 -7.93 12.38 -11.22
N ARG A 76 -8.92 12.67 -10.40
CA ARG A 76 -10.15 11.88 -10.30
C ARG A 76 -10.90 11.76 -11.62
N ASP A 77 -10.93 12.83 -12.41
CA ASP A 77 -11.58 12.92 -13.71
C ASP A 77 -10.85 12.15 -14.83
N GLU A 78 -9.58 11.79 -14.60
CA GLU A 78 -8.78 10.96 -15.51
C GLU A 78 -8.71 9.49 -15.05
N ALA A 79 -9.58 9.04 -14.15
CA ALA A 79 -9.54 7.68 -13.64
C ALA A 79 -9.76 6.64 -14.74
N VAL A 80 -8.89 5.65 -14.82
CA VAL A 80 -8.97 4.55 -15.81
C VAL A 80 -10.14 3.62 -15.51
N VAL A 81 -10.45 3.45 -14.23
CA VAL A 81 -11.58 2.64 -13.75
C VAL A 81 -12.51 3.60 -12.99
N PRO A 82 -13.55 4.11 -13.65
CA PRO A 82 -14.47 5.08 -13.01
C PRO A 82 -15.10 4.55 -11.73
N THR A 83 -15.39 3.26 -11.67
CA THR A 83 -16.00 2.58 -10.53
C THR A 83 -15.03 2.31 -9.37
N SER A 84 -13.73 2.61 -9.53
CA SER A 84 -12.73 2.59 -8.44
C SER A 84 -12.21 4.01 -8.23
N ASN A 85 -13.03 4.84 -7.56
CA ASN A 85 -12.78 6.26 -7.47
C ASN A 85 -13.48 6.91 -6.26
N PHE A 86 -13.15 8.16 -6.00
CA PHE A 86 -13.83 9.00 -5.02
C PHE A 86 -14.99 9.78 -5.66
N PHE A 87 -16.13 9.79 -4.98
CA PHE A 87 -17.33 10.51 -5.41
C PHE A 87 -17.80 11.42 -4.30
N GLN A 88 -18.23 12.62 -4.65
CA GLN A 88 -18.84 13.53 -3.72
C GLN A 88 -20.35 13.32 -3.75
N THR A 89 -20.92 13.15 -2.59
CA THR A 89 -22.38 13.02 -2.38
C THR A 89 -23.05 14.40 -2.40
N SER A 90 -24.35 14.44 -2.59
CA SER A 90 -25.12 15.70 -2.65
C SER A 90 -25.07 16.54 -1.36
N ASP A 91 -24.79 15.90 -0.23
CA ASP A 91 -24.59 16.53 1.08
C ASP A 91 -23.14 16.97 1.34
N GLY A 92 -22.26 16.85 0.34
CA GLY A 92 -20.86 17.32 0.38
C GLY A 92 -19.86 16.34 0.99
N HIS A 93 -20.30 15.17 1.44
CA HIS A 93 -19.39 14.13 1.93
C HIS A 93 -18.68 13.41 0.77
N TRP A 94 -17.60 12.71 1.08
CA TRP A 94 -16.87 11.90 0.12
C TRP A 94 -17.01 10.42 0.44
N LEU A 95 -17.26 9.63 -0.59
CA LEU A 95 -17.21 8.17 -0.51
C LEU A 95 -16.18 7.65 -1.52
N PHE A 96 -15.55 6.53 -1.18
CA PHE A 96 -14.71 5.77 -2.08
C PHE A 96 -15.46 4.53 -2.52
N MET A 97 -15.65 4.39 -3.82
CA MET A 97 -16.17 3.16 -4.43
C MET A 97 -15.00 2.35 -4.98
N ASN A 98 -15.07 1.05 -4.81
CA ASN A 98 -14.11 0.13 -5.41
C ASN A 98 -14.86 -1.10 -5.92
N SER A 99 -15.44 -0.98 -7.09
CA SER A 99 -16.15 -2.05 -7.79
C SER A 99 -15.56 -2.24 -9.18
N ARG A 100 -15.59 -3.45 -9.68
CA ARG A 100 -15.16 -3.76 -11.03
C ARG A 100 -16.39 -3.99 -11.90
N PRO A 101 -16.45 -3.44 -13.12
CA PRO A 101 -17.52 -3.76 -14.06
C PRO A 101 -17.59 -5.28 -14.29
N GLY A 102 -18.80 -5.82 -14.29
CA GLY A 102 -19.02 -7.26 -14.47
C GLY A 102 -18.94 -8.11 -13.21
N GLU A 103 -18.77 -7.51 -12.02
CA GLU A 103 -18.98 -8.23 -10.76
C GLU A 103 -20.48 -8.45 -10.52
N PRO A 104 -20.88 -9.57 -9.83
CA PRO A 104 -22.31 -9.93 -9.65
C PRO A 104 -23.18 -8.85 -9.00
N ASP A 105 -22.55 -7.97 -8.20
CA ASP A 105 -23.23 -6.90 -7.48
C ASP A 105 -23.33 -5.59 -8.29
N TRP A 106 -22.81 -5.58 -9.54
CA TRP A 106 -22.88 -4.41 -10.41
C TRP A 106 -24.09 -4.54 -11.33
N PRO A 107 -25.13 -3.70 -11.21
CA PRO A 107 -26.27 -3.72 -12.13
C PRO A 107 -25.81 -3.38 -13.56
N GLU A 108 -26.34 -4.11 -14.53
CA GLU A 108 -26.12 -3.87 -15.97
C GLU A 108 -26.67 -2.51 -16.44
#